data_1eb6a4c1a1b2003241f492f170c466da
#
_entry.id   1eb6a4c1a1b2003241f492f170c466da
#
_cell.length_a   1.000
_cell.length_b   1.000
_cell.length_c   1.000
_cell.angle_alpha   90.00
_cell.angle_beta   90.00
_cell.angle_gamma   90.00
#
_symmetry.space_group_name_H-M   'P 1'
#
loop_
_entity.id
_entity.type
_entity.pdbx_description
1 polymer ?
#
loop_
_entity_poly.entity_id
_entity_poly.type
_entity_poly.pdbx_seq_one_letter_code
_entity_poly.pdbx_strand_id
1 'polypeptide(L)'
;MKRAFAIASMLLLAGCWGSGKQADTSGNAAAPIGLEAAAIEAGVIPDPKNSDITGLYARDTDRVCVVPSATAYRIGVFVDYGDQQNCGGSGVITRVGEHLHVEFDQIDGCSFDARFEGDRIVFPGRLPDACQKLCLRRASLAGLDVSRLSESVSEASTLRDGKGRLLCSSGD
;
A
#
# COMPACT_ATOMS: atom_id res chain seq x y z
N MET A 1 -41.69 -1.21 -63.04
CA MET A 1 -42.90 -0.65 -62.40
C MET A 1 -42.60 -0.44 -60.92
N LYS A 2 -42.76 0.84 -60.48
CA LYS A 2 -43.16 1.25 -59.10
C LYS A 2 -42.18 0.88 -57.95
N ARG A 3 -41.78 1.69 -57.06
CA ARG A 3 -41.88 3.10 -56.66
C ARG A 3 -40.97 3.26 -55.46
N ALA A 4 -40.20 4.35 -55.47
CA ALA A 4 -39.48 4.97 -54.38
C ALA A 4 -40.27 5.02 -53.08
N PHE A 5 -39.56 4.90 -51.94
CA PHE A 5 -39.86 5.62 -50.73
C PHE A 5 -38.53 5.96 -49.97
N ALA A 6 -38.15 7.21 -50.12
CA ALA A 6 -37.17 7.84 -49.31
C ALA A 6 -37.90 8.26 -47.98
N ILE A 7 -37.32 7.87 -46.85
CA ILE A 7 -37.67 8.46 -45.54
C ILE A 7 -36.40 9.05 -44.94
N ALA A 8 -36.30 10.36 -45.08
CA ALA A 8 -35.33 11.17 -44.38
C ALA A 8 -35.72 11.32 -42.91
N SER A 9 -34.99 10.70 -41.99
CA SER A 9 -35.11 10.97 -40.55
C SER A 9 -34.11 12.04 -40.17
N MET A 10 -34.62 13.24 -40.04
CA MET A 10 -33.91 14.42 -39.53
C MET A 10 -33.92 14.37 -38.01
N LEU A 11 -32.82 13.96 -37.38
CA LEU A 11 -32.64 14.03 -35.94
C LEU A 11 -32.19 15.43 -35.57
N LEU A 12 -33.10 16.18 -34.97
CA LEU A 12 -32.84 17.49 -34.35
C LEU A 12 -32.11 17.27 -33.02
N LEU A 13 -30.80 17.58 -32.98
CA LEU A 13 -30.07 17.76 -31.75
C LEU A 13 -30.40 19.15 -31.18
N ALA A 14 -31.33 19.19 -30.21
CA ALA A 14 -31.58 20.36 -29.39
C ALA A 14 -30.44 20.48 -28.37
N GLY A 15 -29.46 21.34 -28.65
CA GLY A 15 -28.47 21.75 -27.69
C GLY A 15 -29.10 22.59 -26.59
N CYS A 16 -29.11 22.09 -25.37
CA CYS A 16 -29.39 22.91 -24.19
C CYS A 16 -28.27 23.90 -23.94
N TRP A 17 -28.46 25.12 -24.44
CA TRP A 17 -27.67 26.28 -24.03
C TRP A 17 -28.28 26.82 -22.73
N GLY A 18 -27.92 26.22 -21.60
CA GLY A 18 -28.25 26.76 -20.30
C GLY A 18 -27.29 27.89 -19.93
N SER A 19 -27.77 29.14 -20.04
CA SER A 19 -27.11 30.26 -19.38
C SER A 19 -27.23 30.08 -17.86
N GLY A 20 -26.22 29.44 -17.25
CA GLY A 20 -26.06 29.44 -15.81
C GLY A 20 -25.63 30.80 -15.34
N LYS A 21 -26.50 31.51 -14.59
CA LYS A 21 -26.12 32.63 -13.77
C LYS A 21 -24.96 32.20 -12.87
N GLN A 22 -23.80 32.86 -13.02
CA GLN A 22 -22.76 32.86 -12.00
C GLN A 22 -23.37 33.41 -10.71
N ALA A 23 -23.57 32.55 -9.74
CA ALA A 23 -23.72 32.98 -8.37
C ALA A 23 -22.33 33.31 -7.86
N ASP A 24 -22.05 34.62 -7.69
CA ASP A 24 -20.91 35.09 -6.91
C ASP A 24 -21.10 34.62 -5.46
N THR A 25 -20.55 33.47 -5.15
CA THR A 25 -20.35 33.04 -3.78
C THR A 25 -18.90 33.41 -3.45
N SER A 26 -18.72 34.61 -2.89
CA SER A 26 -17.53 34.96 -2.10
C SER A 26 -17.52 34.10 -0.84
N GLY A 27 -17.22 32.83 -1.00
CA GLY A 27 -16.93 31.90 0.07
C GLY A 27 -15.49 31.46 -0.14
N ASN A 28 -14.67 31.56 0.90
CA ASN A 28 -13.31 31.08 1.01
C ASN A 28 -13.09 29.91 0.03
N ALA A 29 -12.34 30.13 -1.03
CA ALA A 29 -11.91 29.08 -1.93
C ALA A 29 -10.96 28.16 -1.13
N ALA A 30 -11.50 27.11 -0.55
CA ALA A 30 -10.70 25.99 -0.07
C ALA A 30 -9.79 25.58 -1.23
N ALA A 31 -8.50 25.42 -0.96
CA ALA A 31 -7.55 24.91 -1.93
C ALA A 31 -8.15 23.65 -2.60
N PRO A 32 -7.93 23.42 -3.90
CA PRO A 32 -8.49 22.26 -4.57
C PRO A 32 -8.05 21.00 -3.83
N ILE A 33 -8.98 20.39 -3.14
CA ILE A 33 -8.78 19.10 -2.50
C ILE A 33 -8.52 18.11 -3.65
N GLY A 34 -7.34 17.50 -3.69
CA GLY A 34 -7.03 16.49 -4.69
C GLY A 34 -8.04 15.34 -4.62
N LEU A 35 -8.21 14.59 -5.70
CA LEU A 35 -9.15 13.44 -5.75
C LEU A 35 -8.90 12.46 -4.59
N GLU A 36 -7.65 12.24 -4.21
CA GLU A 36 -7.28 11.40 -3.08
C GLU A 36 -7.84 11.95 -1.75
N ALA A 37 -7.62 13.24 -1.47
CA ALA A 37 -8.13 13.86 -0.25
C ALA A 37 -9.67 13.82 -0.20
N ALA A 38 -10.35 14.04 -1.33
CA ALA A 38 -11.80 13.93 -1.41
C ALA A 38 -12.28 12.48 -1.19
N ALA A 39 -11.55 11.49 -1.68
CA ALA A 39 -11.88 10.07 -1.48
C ALA A 39 -11.65 9.62 -0.02
N ILE A 40 -10.61 10.15 0.64
CA ILE A 40 -10.36 9.94 2.07
C ILE A 40 -11.49 10.57 2.89
N GLU A 41 -11.85 11.83 2.62
CA GLU A 41 -12.92 12.54 3.31
C GLU A 41 -14.28 11.83 3.14
N ALA A 42 -14.54 11.29 1.95
CA ALA A 42 -15.73 10.49 1.66
C ALA A 42 -15.69 9.07 2.26
N GLY A 43 -14.58 8.65 2.89
CA GLY A 43 -14.39 7.31 3.44
C GLY A 43 -14.30 6.19 2.40
N VAL A 44 -14.00 6.54 1.15
CA VAL A 44 -13.85 5.57 0.04
C VAL A 44 -12.52 4.86 0.09
N ILE A 45 -11.48 5.58 0.54
CA ILE A 45 -10.14 5.02 0.78
C ILE A 45 -9.70 5.34 2.21
N PRO A 46 -8.91 4.45 2.86
CA PRO A 46 -8.39 4.72 4.20
C PRO A 46 -7.39 5.88 4.17
N ASP A 47 -7.42 6.72 5.21
CA ASP A 47 -6.41 7.77 5.41
C ASP A 47 -5.08 7.13 5.82
N PRO A 48 -4.04 7.20 4.98
CA PRO A 48 -2.76 6.57 5.29
C PRO A 48 -2.07 7.14 6.52
N LYS A 49 -2.41 8.36 6.94
CA LYS A 49 -1.82 9.00 8.13
C LYS A 49 -2.42 8.48 9.43
N ASN A 50 -3.69 8.11 9.41
CA ASN A 50 -4.47 7.74 10.59
C ASN A 50 -4.86 6.25 10.65
N SER A 51 -4.68 5.50 9.55
CA SER A 51 -4.95 4.05 9.54
C SER A 51 -3.91 3.28 10.36
N ASP A 52 -4.33 2.24 11.09
CA ASP A 52 -3.39 1.34 11.75
C ASP A 52 -2.59 0.53 10.70
N ILE A 53 -1.29 0.33 10.97
CA ILE A 53 -0.41 -0.47 10.12
C ILE A 53 -0.36 -1.94 10.52
N THR A 54 -1.04 -2.32 11.60
CA THR A 54 -1.06 -3.71 12.08
C THR A 54 -1.73 -4.63 11.08
N GLY A 55 -1.18 -5.82 10.88
CA GLY A 55 -1.79 -6.84 10.05
C GLY A 55 -0.82 -7.71 9.28
N LEU A 56 -1.40 -8.56 8.46
CA LEU A 56 -0.71 -9.38 7.47
C LEU A 56 -0.89 -8.75 6.09
N TYR A 57 0.19 -8.59 5.36
CA TYR A 57 0.24 -8.04 4.02
C TYR A 57 0.77 -9.10 3.06
N ALA A 58 0.29 -9.08 1.83
CA ALA A 58 0.65 -10.07 0.83
C ALA A 58 0.67 -9.51 -0.59
N ARG A 59 1.51 -10.09 -1.43
CA ARG A 59 1.44 -10.07 -2.89
C ARG A 59 2.07 -11.36 -3.41
N ASP A 60 1.31 -12.11 -4.19
CA ASP A 60 1.72 -13.43 -4.69
C ASP A 60 2.26 -14.33 -3.54
N THR A 61 3.53 -14.66 -3.56
CA THR A 61 4.22 -15.44 -2.52
C THR A 61 4.83 -14.59 -1.41
N ASP A 62 4.90 -13.27 -1.62
CA ASP A 62 5.51 -12.35 -0.68
C ASP A 62 4.58 -12.06 0.50
N ARG A 63 5.15 -12.00 1.69
CA ARG A 63 4.41 -11.77 2.94
C ARG A 63 5.15 -10.80 3.83
N VAL A 64 4.38 -9.90 4.43
CA VAL A 64 4.85 -9.00 5.49
C VAL A 64 3.85 -9.06 6.63
N CYS A 65 4.33 -9.24 7.85
CA CYS A 65 3.53 -9.07 9.05
C CYS A 65 3.98 -7.82 9.80
N VAL A 66 3.01 -7.12 10.39
CA VAL A 66 3.25 -6.01 11.32
C VAL A 66 2.39 -6.23 12.55
N VAL A 67 3.02 -6.26 13.72
CA VAL A 67 2.33 -6.42 15.00
C VAL A 67 2.76 -5.35 16.00
N PRO A 68 1.90 -4.91 16.92
CA PRO A 68 2.27 -3.96 17.95
C PRO A 68 3.38 -4.50 18.86
N SER A 69 4.26 -3.62 19.30
CA SER A 69 5.20 -3.87 20.40
C SER A 69 5.10 -2.76 21.45
N ALA A 70 5.88 -2.82 22.53
CA ALA A 70 5.73 -1.88 23.66
C ALA A 70 5.85 -0.39 23.25
N THR A 71 6.73 -0.04 22.32
CA THR A 71 7.01 1.36 21.94
C THR A 71 6.96 1.62 20.43
N ALA A 72 6.78 0.56 19.63
CA ALA A 72 6.87 0.62 18.18
C ALA A 72 6.05 -0.53 17.57
N TYR A 73 6.41 -0.97 16.38
CA TYR A 73 5.85 -2.18 15.76
C TYR A 73 6.98 -3.14 15.43
N ARG A 74 6.69 -4.45 15.52
CA ARG A 74 7.56 -5.46 14.93
C ARG A 74 7.13 -5.72 13.51
N ILE A 75 8.13 -5.90 12.64
CA ILE A 75 7.93 -6.33 11.25
C ILE A 75 8.59 -7.68 11.03
N GLY A 76 7.93 -8.51 10.22
CA GLY A 76 8.53 -9.69 9.64
C GLY A 76 8.30 -9.68 8.13
N VAL A 77 9.31 -10.03 7.37
CA VAL A 77 9.25 -10.07 5.90
C VAL A 77 9.69 -11.44 5.41
N PHE A 78 8.93 -12.01 4.51
CA PHE A 78 9.30 -13.21 3.75
C PHE A 78 8.92 -13.01 2.29
N VAL A 79 9.91 -13.11 1.42
CA VAL A 79 9.79 -13.00 -0.04
C VAL A 79 10.32 -14.29 -0.64
N ASP A 80 9.57 -14.90 -1.54
CA ASP A 80 9.95 -16.18 -2.14
C ASP A 80 9.75 -16.17 -3.66
N TYR A 81 10.86 -16.22 -4.38
CA TYR A 81 10.89 -16.32 -5.85
C TYR A 81 11.00 -17.76 -6.36
N GLY A 82 10.88 -18.76 -5.48
CA GLY A 82 11.13 -20.17 -5.82
C GLY A 82 12.62 -20.51 -5.91
N ASP A 83 12.93 -21.78 -6.17
CA ASP A 83 14.30 -22.27 -6.36
C ASP A 83 15.30 -21.88 -5.26
N GLN A 84 14.82 -21.80 -4.01
CA GLN A 84 15.61 -21.33 -2.85
C GLN A 84 16.08 -19.85 -2.98
N GLN A 85 15.45 -19.07 -3.80
CA GLN A 85 15.69 -17.63 -3.92
C GLN A 85 14.67 -16.91 -3.03
N ASN A 86 15.02 -16.65 -1.80
CA ASN A 86 14.14 -16.01 -0.85
C ASN A 86 14.89 -15.00 0.03
N CYS A 87 14.14 -14.10 0.61
CA CYS A 87 14.58 -13.20 1.66
C CYS A 87 13.70 -13.41 2.90
N GLY A 88 14.28 -13.32 4.08
CA GLY A 88 13.52 -13.39 5.31
C GLY A 88 14.22 -12.69 6.45
N GLY A 89 13.46 -11.90 7.21
CA GLY A 89 13.97 -11.18 8.37
C GLY A 89 12.89 -10.62 9.25
N SER A 90 13.29 -10.34 10.49
CA SER A 90 12.47 -9.66 11.49
C SER A 90 13.16 -8.38 11.94
N GLY A 91 12.37 -7.38 12.33
CA GLY A 91 12.89 -6.09 12.75
C GLY A 91 11.84 -5.25 13.44
N VAL A 92 12.11 -3.97 13.50
CA VAL A 92 11.25 -2.96 14.13
C VAL A 92 10.84 -1.93 13.08
N ILE A 93 9.62 -1.43 13.21
CA ILE A 93 9.14 -0.25 12.50
C ILE A 93 8.85 0.86 13.50
N THR A 94 9.38 2.04 13.25
CA THR A 94 8.86 3.30 13.81
C THR A 94 8.10 4.05 12.72
N ARG A 95 6.99 4.70 13.10
CA ARG A 95 6.09 5.33 12.14
C ARG A 95 5.92 6.81 12.40
N VAL A 96 5.98 7.62 11.34
CA VAL A 96 5.62 9.05 11.35
C VAL A 96 4.74 9.34 10.14
N GLY A 97 3.42 9.42 10.35
CA GLY A 97 2.45 9.60 9.27
C GLY A 97 2.47 8.41 8.29
N GLU A 98 2.82 8.66 7.04
CA GLU A 98 2.96 7.66 5.98
C GLU A 98 4.36 7.04 5.91
N HIS A 99 5.33 7.58 6.63
CA HIS A 99 6.70 7.11 6.61
C HIS A 99 6.91 6.02 7.67
N LEU A 100 7.48 4.91 7.23
CA LEU A 100 7.84 3.78 8.05
C LEU A 100 9.36 3.63 8.07
N HIS A 101 10.02 3.95 9.17
CA HIS A 101 11.43 3.63 9.33
C HIS A 101 11.56 2.17 9.76
N VAL A 102 12.14 1.35 8.90
CA VAL A 102 12.33 -0.10 9.09
C VAL A 102 13.78 -0.37 9.44
N GLU A 103 14.00 -1.14 10.51
CA GLU A 103 15.31 -1.58 10.94
C GLU A 103 15.27 -3.10 11.22
N PHE A 104 16.15 -3.87 10.56
CA PHE A 104 16.24 -5.31 10.75
C PHE A 104 17.28 -5.66 11.82
N ASP A 105 16.82 -6.19 12.95
CA ASP A 105 17.61 -6.46 14.15
C ASP A 105 18.80 -7.38 13.91
N GLN A 106 18.73 -8.25 12.90
CA GLN A 106 19.72 -9.31 12.64
C GLN A 106 20.90 -8.83 11.80
N ILE A 107 20.81 -7.63 11.21
CA ILE A 107 21.79 -7.16 10.23
C ILE A 107 22.12 -5.69 10.47
N ASP A 108 23.30 -5.44 11.01
CA ASP A 108 23.80 -4.08 11.18
C ASP A 108 23.83 -3.33 9.85
N GLY A 109 23.25 -2.14 9.84
CA GLY A 109 23.21 -1.26 8.66
C GLY A 109 22.10 -1.61 7.66
N CYS A 110 21.19 -2.54 7.97
CA CYS A 110 19.98 -2.74 7.18
C CYS A 110 18.81 -1.96 7.79
N SER A 111 18.79 -0.65 7.53
CA SER A 111 17.68 0.23 7.86
C SER A 111 17.33 1.12 6.67
N PHE A 112 16.07 1.42 6.47
CA PHE A 112 15.55 2.23 5.37
C PHE A 112 14.15 2.76 5.64
N ASP A 113 13.74 3.76 4.86
CA ASP A 113 12.40 4.32 4.93
C ASP A 113 11.53 3.68 3.87
N ALA A 114 10.42 3.06 4.30
CA ALA A 114 9.34 2.56 3.49
C ALA A 114 8.14 3.52 3.55
N ARG A 115 7.15 3.33 2.68
CA ARG A 115 5.90 4.10 2.68
C ARG A 115 4.71 3.21 3.02
N PHE A 116 3.78 3.80 3.75
CA PHE A 116 2.47 3.23 4.02
C PHE A 116 1.41 4.04 3.27
N GLU A 117 0.65 3.39 2.42
CA GLU A 117 -0.36 3.99 1.56
C GLU A 117 -1.78 3.56 1.96
N GLY A 118 -2.04 3.53 3.29
CA GLY A 118 -3.36 3.21 3.87
C GLY A 118 -3.60 1.71 4.06
N ASP A 119 -3.45 0.94 3.01
CA ASP A 119 -3.57 -0.53 3.01
C ASP A 119 -2.37 -1.23 2.36
N ARG A 120 -1.33 -0.48 1.98
CA ARG A 120 -0.14 -0.99 1.29
C ARG A 120 1.13 -0.57 2.00
N ILE A 121 2.13 -1.44 1.98
CA ILE A 121 3.51 -1.16 2.38
C ILE A 121 4.39 -1.26 1.15
N VAL A 122 5.13 -0.18 0.86
CA VAL A 122 6.00 -0.08 -0.32
C VAL A 122 7.43 0.20 0.13
N PHE A 123 8.34 -0.72 -0.17
CA PHE A 123 9.77 -0.56 0.07
C PHE A 123 10.43 0.23 -1.06
N PRO A 124 11.49 0.99 -0.79
CA PRO A 124 12.20 1.71 -1.83
C PRO A 124 12.85 0.75 -2.85
N GLY A 125 12.95 1.19 -4.09
CA GLY A 125 13.57 0.41 -5.18
C GLY A 125 15.08 0.19 -5.02
N ARG A 126 15.71 0.83 -4.01
CA ARG A 126 17.10 0.61 -3.61
C ARG A 126 17.20 0.55 -2.10
N LEU A 127 17.83 -0.49 -1.59
CA LEU A 127 18.10 -0.70 -0.17
C LEU A 127 19.60 -0.61 0.10
N PRO A 128 20.01 -0.37 1.36
CA PRO A 128 21.40 -0.54 1.78
C PRO A 128 21.94 -1.92 1.43
N ASP A 129 23.21 -2.00 1.02
CA ASP A 129 23.84 -3.27 0.64
C ASP A 129 23.80 -4.32 1.76
N ALA A 130 23.82 -3.86 3.02
CA ALA A 130 23.70 -4.72 4.19
C ALA A 130 22.40 -5.58 4.17
N CYS A 131 21.31 -5.05 3.64
CA CYS A 131 20.04 -5.76 3.56
C CYS A 131 20.07 -7.00 2.65
N GLN A 132 21.05 -7.07 1.73
CA GLN A 132 21.24 -8.26 0.91
C GLN A 132 21.58 -9.52 1.73
N LYS A 133 22.10 -9.35 2.94
CA LYS A 133 22.39 -10.47 3.87
C LYS A 133 21.13 -11.18 4.37
N LEU A 134 19.95 -10.56 4.24
CA LEU A 134 18.66 -11.18 4.53
C LEU A 134 18.21 -12.13 3.42
N CYS A 135 18.88 -12.12 2.28
CA CYS A 135 18.45 -12.78 1.06
C CYS A 135 19.42 -13.90 0.66
N LEU A 136 18.86 -14.93 0.06
CA LEU A 136 19.62 -16.02 -0.55
C LEU A 136 19.67 -15.82 -2.06
N ARG A 137 20.85 -16.07 -2.63
CA ARG A 137 21.10 -16.01 -4.08
C ARG A 137 20.83 -14.61 -4.65
N ARG A 138 19.86 -14.49 -5.59
CA ARG A 138 19.52 -13.25 -6.29
C ARG A 138 18.22 -12.61 -5.80
N ALA A 139 17.65 -13.14 -4.72
CA ALA A 139 16.46 -12.54 -4.12
C ALA A 139 16.79 -11.13 -3.58
N SER A 140 15.79 -10.27 -3.50
CA SER A 140 15.91 -8.90 -3.02
C SER A 140 14.61 -8.45 -2.35
N LEU A 141 14.73 -7.63 -1.31
CA LEU A 141 13.60 -6.91 -0.72
C LEU A 141 13.35 -5.55 -1.39
N ALA A 142 14.24 -5.10 -2.28
CA ALA A 142 14.10 -3.80 -2.94
C ALA A 142 12.84 -3.77 -3.84
N GLY A 143 12.04 -2.72 -3.68
CA GLY A 143 10.80 -2.56 -4.43
C GLY A 143 9.67 -3.50 -4.01
N LEU A 144 9.79 -4.16 -2.84
CA LEU A 144 8.68 -4.95 -2.28
C LEU A 144 7.45 -4.05 -2.12
N ASP A 145 6.32 -4.53 -2.62
CA ASP A 145 5.04 -3.84 -2.62
C ASP A 145 3.95 -4.85 -2.29
N VAL A 146 3.36 -4.72 -1.12
CA VAL A 146 2.38 -5.67 -0.57
C VAL A 146 1.14 -4.94 -0.09
N SER A 147 -0.03 -5.50 -0.37
CA SER A 147 -1.32 -4.98 0.09
C SER A 147 -1.79 -5.74 1.33
N ARG A 148 -2.57 -5.07 2.16
CA ARG A 148 -3.13 -5.66 3.37
C ARG A 148 -4.05 -6.83 3.02
N LEU A 149 -3.75 -7.98 3.57
CA LEU A 149 -4.56 -9.20 3.47
C LEU A 149 -5.49 -9.33 4.67
N SER A 150 -5.01 -8.96 5.86
CA SER A 150 -5.76 -9.09 7.12
C SER A 150 -5.28 -8.07 8.15
N GLU A 151 -6.19 -7.58 8.98
CA GLU A 151 -5.88 -6.69 10.13
C GLU A 151 -5.67 -7.49 11.42
N SER A 152 -5.78 -8.80 11.38
CA SER A 152 -5.67 -9.68 12.56
C SER A 152 -4.23 -9.79 13.05
N VAL A 153 -3.97 -9.30 14.26
CA VAL A 153 -2.67 -9.47 14.95
C VAL A 153 -2.34 -10.94 15.12
N SER A 154 -3.32 -11.77 15.49
CA SER A 154 -3.11 -13.21 15.68
C SER A 154 -2.69 -13.90 14.40
N GLU A 155 -3.26 -13.53 13.26
CA GLU A 155 -2.88 -14.05 11.95
C GLU A 155 -1.48 -13.57 11.56
N ALA A 156 -1.21 -12.27 11.68
CA ALA A 156 0.09 -11.68 11.41
C ALA A 156 1.21 -12.34 12.23
N SER A 157 0.93 -12.66 13.50
CA SER A 157 1.89 -13.30 14.41
C SER A 157 2.26 -14.74 14.02
N THR A 158 1.51 -15.39 13.13
CA THR A 158 1.79 -16.76 12.66
C THR A 158 2.74 -16.82 11.49
N LEU A 159 3.11 -15.70 10.87
CA LEU A 159 4.00 -15.69 9.71
C LEU A 159 5.35 -16.29 10.04
N ARG A 160 5.80 -17.20 9.16
CA ARG A 160 7.08 -17.91 9.28
C ARG A 160 7.96 -17.68 8.07
N ASP A 161 9.27 -17.75 8.28
CA ASP A 161 10.23 -17.82 7.20
C ASP A 161 10.31 -19.24 6.57
N GLY A 162 11.10 -19.37 5.52
CA GLY A 162 11.33 -20.65 4.84
C GLY A 162 11.99 -21.75 5.72
N LYS A 163 12.45 -21.41 6.93
CA LYS A 163 12.99 -22.33 7.95
C LYS A 163 11.99 -22.63 9.07
N GLY A 164 10.78 -22.11 8.97
CA GLY A 164 9.71 -22.27 9.97
C GLY A 164 9.82 -21.38 11.21
N ARG A 165 10.73 -20.39 11.25
CA ARG A 165 10.86 -19.46 12.38
C ARG A 165 9.77 -18.40 12.28
N LEU A 166 9.14 -18.06 13.40
CA LEU A 166 8.18 -16.94 13.48
C LEU A 166 8.90 -15.62 13.22
N LEU A 167 8.29 -14.77 12.39
CA LEU A 167 8.84 -13.49 11.99
C LEU A 167 8.26 -12.32 12.80
N CYS A 168 7.02 -12.43 13.23
CA CYS A 168 6.29 -11.42 14.01
C CYS A 168 5.81 -11.95 15.36
N SER A 169 6.56 -12.84 16.00
CA SER A 169 6.21 -13.19 17.39
C SER A 169 6.25 -11.92 18.24
N SER A 170 5.18 -11.65 18.97
CA SER A 170 5.22 -10.72 20.11
C SER A 170 6.17 -11.33 21.13
N GLY A 171 7.47 -11.09 20.95
CA GLY A 171 8.45 -11.44 21.95
C GLY A 171 8.26 -10.54 23.16
N ASP A 172 8.25 -11.13 24.31
CA ASP A 172 8.30 -10.49 25.60
C ASP A 172 9.46 -9.51 25.70
#